data_d7ec866efec40a157a2792aaf0662c0f
#
_entry.id   d7ec866efec40a157a2792aaf0662c0f
#
_cell.length_a   1.000
_cell.length_b   1.000
_cell.length_c   1.000
_cell.angle_alpha   90.00
_cell.angle_beta   90.00
_cell.angle_gamma   90.00
#
_symmetry.space_group_name_H-M   'P 1'
#
loop_
_entity.id
_entity.type
_entity.pdbx_description
1 polymer ?
#
loop_
_entity_poly.entity_id
_entity_poly.type
_entity_poly.pdbx_seq_one_letter_code
_entity_poly.pdbx_strand_id
1 'polypeptide(L)'
;MASTITLRQWLAEAPFGLAMSSGFFSFYAHTGMLASLTGAGFRPRSVSGSSAGALVGGLWAAGLEAEALANVLLSLKRDDFWDPGAGAGLLAGKKFDSVLRRILPVTEMSEARVPMAISVFDILKRQTSVLRSGDIALAVRASCAVPAMFQPVWIKRRPYWDGGIKDRPGLDGVPDGDRVLFHHIASRSPWRRADSAALAIPRRRNLVTVVIDELPRSGPFRLDAGQHALAAARQAMAAALDLPVVDGVVQVSATSVA
;
A
#
# COMPACT_ATOMS: atom_id res chain seq x y z
N MET A 1 30.85 -13.90 14.49
CA MET A 1 30.00 -13.48 13.38
C MET A 1 28.61 -13.34 13.94
N ALA A 2 27.98 -12.16 13.87
CA ALA A 2 26.58 -12.02 14.28
C ALA A 2 25.74 -12.95 13.38
N SER A 3 24.93 -13.82 13.97
CA SER A 3 24.02 -14.71 13.23
C SER A 3 23.02 -13.81 12.48
N THR A 4 23.07 -13.83 11.16
CA THR A 4 22.14 -13.07 10.33
C THR A 4 20.78 -13.76 10.41
N ILE A 5 19.79 -13.12 11.04
CA ILE A 5 18.43 -13.67 11.17
C ILE A 5 17.70 -13.61 9.83
N THR A 6 16.85 -14.61 9.55
CA THR A 6 15.95 -14.56 8.38
C THR A 6 14.76 -13.65 8.65
N LEU A 7 14.06 -13.23 7.58
CA LEU A 7 12.83 -12.46 7.73
C LEU A 7 11.79 -13.21 8.56
N ARG A 8 11.66 -14.53 8.36
CA ARG A 8 10.76 -15.39 9.13
C ARG A 8 11.07 -15.35 10.62
N GLN A 9 12.35 -15.47 11.00
CA GLN A 9 12.79 -15.37 12.39
C GLN A 9 12.49 -13.98 12.96
N TRP A 10 12.80 -12.93 12.19
CA TRP A 10 12.49 -11.57 12.60
C TRP A 10 10.98 -11.38 12.84
N LEU A 11 10.11 -11.84 11.95
CA LEU A 11 8.66 -11.73 12.10
C LEU A 11 8.10 -12.52 13.29
N ALA A 12 8.70 -13.67 13.60
CA ALA A 12 8.29 -14.54 14.70
C ALA A 12 8.72 -14.00 16.08
N GLU A 13 9.76 -13.18 16.14
CA GLU A 13 10.36 -12.72 17.39
C GLU A 13 9.43 -11.82 18.22
N ALA A 14 8.67 -10.92 17.59
CA ALA A 14 7.79 -10.00 18.28
C ALA A 14 6.67 -9.45 17.35
N PRO A 15 5.56 -8.95 17.92
CA PRO A 15 4.51 -8.29 17.13
C PRO A 15 5.05 -7.11 16.30
N PHE A 16 4.54 -6.95 15.09
CA PHE A 16 4.96 -5.93 14.15
C PHE A 16 3.79 -5.21 13.49
N GLY A 17 3.99 -3.98 13.07
CA GLY A 17 3.13 -3.26 12.14
C GLY A 17 3.53 -3.53 10.70
N LEU A 18 2.62 -3.29 9.75
CA LEU A 18 2.90 -3.34 8.33
C LEU A 18 2.75 -1.95 7.72
N ALA A 19 3.80 -1.49 7.04
CA ALA A 19 3.73 -0.28 6.22
C ALA A 19 3.84 -0.63 4.74
N MET A 20 3.07 0.06 3.90
CA MET A 20 3.05 -0.18 2.46
C MET A 20 3.14 1.14 1.69
N SER A 21 4.08 1.20 0.75
CA SER A 21 4.37 2.41 0.00
C SER A 21 3.32 2.76 -1.04
N SER A 22 3.32 4.02 -1.45
CA SER A 22 2.68 4.45 -2.67
C SER A 22 3.33 3.80 -3.89
N GLY A 23 2.53 3.49 -4.89
CA GLY A 23 2.98 2.97 -6.18
C GLY A 23 1.84 2.95 -7.18
N PHE A 24 2.10 3.47 -8.39
CA PHE A 24 1.05 3.55 -9.41
C PHE A 24 0.59 2.16 -9.81
N PHE A 25 -0.65 1.81 -9.52
CA PHE A 25 -1.26 0.49 -9.70
C PHE A 25 -0.53 -0.67 -8.99
N SER A 26 0.30 -0.38 -7.98
CA SER A 26 1.05 -1.41 -7.24
C SER A 26 0.24 -2.13 -6.16
N PHE A 27 -1.06 -1.87 -6.07
CA PHE A 27 -1.94 -2.57 -5.13
C PHE A 27 -1.99 -4.08 -5.39
N TYR A 28 -1.79 -4.54 -6.62
CA TYR A 28 -1.64 -5.97 -6.93
C TYR A 28 -0.42 -6.59 -6.23
N ALA A 29 0.73 -5.91 -6.31
CA ALA A 29 1.96 -6.37 -5.66
C ALA A 29 1.82 -6.36 -4.13
N HIS A 30 1.25 -5.30 -3.55
CA HIS A 30 0.98 -5.26 -2.12
C HIS A 30 0.04 -6.39 -1.68
N THR A 31 -0.98 -6.70 -2.47
CA THR A 31 -1.92 -7.78 -2.16
C THR A 31 -1.26 -9.15 -2.25
N GLY A 32 -0.43 -9.41 -3.26
CA GLY A 32 0.31 -10.66 -3.39
C GLY A 32 1.27 -10.87 -2.21
N MET A 33 2.03 -9.83 -1.84
CA MET A 33 2.89 -9.84 -0.65
C MET A 33 2.10 -10.12 0.62
N LEU A 34 0.98 -9.42 0.82
CA LEU A 34 0.14 -9.56 2.02
C LEU A 34 -0.50 -10.96 2.11
N ALA A 35 -0.95 -11.51 0.98
CA ALA A 35 -1.51 -12.87 0.93
C ALA A 35 -0.48 -13.92 1.32
N SER A 36 0.77 -13.81 0.84
CA SER A 36 1.86 -14.68 1.24
C SER A 36 2.22 -14.54 2.72
N LEU A 37 2.32 -13.29 3.21
CA LEU A 37 2.63 -12.99 4.60
C LEU A 37 1.59 -13.59 5.56
N THR A 38 0.31 -13.35 5.29
CA THR A 38 -0.79 -13.83 6.14
C THR A 38 -1.03 -15.34 5.98
N GLY A 39 -0.80 -15.89 4.78
CA GLY A 39 -0.83 -17.35 4.53
C GLY A 39 0.27 -18.10 5.28
N ALA A 40 1.42 -17.47 5.52
CA ALA A 40 2.49 -18.00 6.36
C ALA A 40 2.22 -17.84 7.88
N GLY A 41 1.07 -17.33 8.27
CA GLY A 41 0.65 -17.16 9.67
C GLY A 41 1.07 -15.84 10.31
N PHE A 42 1.75 -14.95 9.59
CA PHE A 42 2.18 -13.65 10.13
C PHE A 42 1.10 -12.59 9.95
N ARG A 43 0.54 -12.10 11.06
CA ARG A 43 -0.51 -11.08 11.04
C ARG A 43 -0.02 -9.77 11.65
N PRO A 44 -0.02 -8.65 10.89
CA PRO A 44 0.34 -7.34 11.42
C PRO A 44 -0.63 -6.90 12.53
N ARG A 45 -0.09 -6.26 13.58
CA ARG A 45 -0.91 -5.65 14.66
C ARG A 45 -1.47 -4.28 14.32
N SER A 46 -0.96 -3.65 13.27
CA SER A 46 -1.40 -2.35 12.76
C SER A 46 -0.96 -2.19 11.31
N VAL A 47 -1.60 -1.30 10.57
CA VAL A 47 -1.20 -0.98 9.21
C VAL A 47 -1.00 0.52 9.03
N SER A 48 -0.04 0.88 8.18
CA SER A 48 0.14 2.23 7.69
C SER A 48 0.35 2.19 6.19
N GLY A 49 -0.14 3.18 5.47
CA GLY A 49 0.03 3.17 4.03
C GLY A 49 -0.27 4.49 3.35
N SER A 50 0.22 4.56 2.12
CA SER A 50 0.00 5.69 1.22
C SER A 50 -0.46 5.17 -0.15
N SER A 51 -1.50 5.78 -0.72
CA SER A 51 -2.03 5.45 -2.05
C SER A 51 -2.35 3.95 -2.20
N ALA A 52 -1.68 3.22 -3.09
CA ALA A 52 -1.87 1.77 -3.25
C ALA A 52 -1.68 1.00 -1.93
N GLY A 53 -0.72 1.41 -1.09
CA GLY A 53 -0.52 0.82 0.23
C GLY A 53 -1.67 1.11 1.19
N ALA A 54 -2.25 2.31 1.13
CA ALA A 54 -3.43 2.67 1.91
C ALA A 54 -4.67 1.88 1.47
N LEU A 55 -4.83 1.65 0.17
CA LEU A 55 -5.91 0.82 -0.37
C LEU A 55 -5.84 -0.61 0.18
N VAL A 56 -4.71 -1.28 0.01
CA VAL A 56 -4.55 -2.68 0.44
C VAL A 56 -4.59 -2.81 1.96
N GLY A 57 -3.83 -1.97 2.67
CA GLY A 57 -3.77 -1.99 4.13
C GLY A 57 -5.10 -1.61 4.78
N GLY A 58 -5.77 -0.58 4.26
CA GLY A 58 -7.05 -0.13 4.77
C GLY A 58 -8.15 -1.18 4.61
N LEU A 59 -8.25 -1.79 3.43
CA LEU A 59 -9.23 -2.85 3.18
C LEU A 59 -8.95 -4.11 4.03
N TRP A 60 -7.68 -4.51 4.14
CA TRP A 60 -7.32 -5.63 5.00
C TRP A 60 -7.60 -5.34 6.48
N ALA A 61 -7.23 -4.17 6.98
CA ALA A 61 -7.50 -3.77 8.36
C ALA A 61 -9.01 -3.67 8.65
N ALA A 62 -9.83 -3.27 7.66
CA ALA A 62 -11.28 -3.27 7.75
C ALA A 62 -11.90 -4.67 7.87
N GLY A 63 -11.12 -5.74 7.68
CA GLY A 63 -11.58 -7.12 7.84
C GLY A 63 -11.60 -7.95 6.55
N LEU A 64 -11.26 -7.38 5.40
CA LEU A 64 -11.20 -8.13 4.16
C LEU A 64 -9.94 -9.01 4.15
N GLU A 65 -10.10 -10.33 4.09
CA GLU A 65 -8.97 -11.26 4.03
C GLU A 65 -8.17 -11.08 2.73
N ALA A 66 -6.85 -11.33 2.78
CA ALA A 66 -5.96 -11.04 1.66
C ALA A 66 -6.33 -11.79 0.37
N GLU A 67 -6.85 -13.02 0.47
CA GLU A 67 -7.33 -13.78 -0.69
C GLU A 67 -8.63 -13.20 -1.27
N ALA A 68 -9.56 -12.79 -0.42
CA ALA A 68 -10.77 -12.12 -0.88
C ALA A 68 -10.45 -10.78 -1.55
N LEU A 69 -9.49 -10.03 -0.99
CA LEU A 69 -8.97 -8.79 -1.58
C LEU A 69 -8.33 -9.05 -2.96
N ALA A 70 -7.53 -10.12 -3.09
CA ALA A 70 -6.93 -10.53 -4.36
C ALA A 70 -8.02 -10.77 -5.42
N ASN A 71 -9.06 -11.54 -5.07
CA ASN A 71 -10.17 -11.84 -5.99
C ASN A 71 -10.91 -10.56 -6.42
N VAL A 72 -11.19 -9.66 -5.49
CA VAL A 72 -11.82 -8.35 -5.80
C VAL A 72 -10.95 -7.56 -6.77
N LEU A 73 -9.65 -7.40 -6.47
CA LEU A 73 -8.76 -6.59 -7.30
C LEU A 73 -8.55 -7.21 -8.70
N LEU A 74 -8.51 -8.53 -8.80
CA LEU A 74 -8.40 -9.23 -10.09
C LEU A 74 -9.69 -9.12 -10.93
N SER A 75 -10.84 -8.92 -10.29
CA SER A 75 -12.12 -8.72 -10.98
C SER A 75 -12.34 -7.28 -11.47
N LEU A 76 -11.50 -6.31 -11.02
CA LEU A 76 -11.65 -4.90 -11.37
C LEU A 76 -11.50 -4.68 -12.89
N LYS A 77 -12.44 -3.92 -13.42
CA LYS A 77 -12.41 -3.41 -14.79
C LYS A 77 -12.18 -1.91 -14.77
N ARG A 78 -11.67 -1.38 -15.88
CA ARG A 78 -11.49 0.07 -16.02
C ARG A 78 -12.79 0.84 -15.72
N ASP A 79 -13.93 0.31 -16.15
CA ASP A 79 -15.24 0.95 -15.98
C ASP A 79 -15.67 1.07 -14.51
N ASP A 80 -15.07 0.29 -13.60
CA ASP A 80 -15.33 0.37 -12.16
C ASP A 80 -14.77 1.63 -11.50
N PHE A 81 -13.80 2.30 -12.14
CA PHE A 81 -13.20 3.53 -11.62
C PHE A 81 -13.09 4.65 -12.65
N TRP A 82 -13.46 4.39 -13.92
CA TRP A 82 -13.37 5.38 -14.98
C TRP A 82 -14.67 6.21 -15.04
N ASP A 83 -14.62 7.42 -14.46
CA ASP A 83 -15.75 8.36 -14.38
C ASP A 83 -15.30 9.80 -14.66
N PRO A 84 -14.97 10.13 -15.92
CA PRO A 84 -14.57 11.48 -16.29
C PRO A 84 -15.62 12.53 -15.86
N GLY A 85 -15.13 13.66 -15.33
CA GLY A 85 -16.01 14.74 -14.87
C GLY A 85 -15.29 16.08 -14.81
N ALA A 86 -16.04 17.18 -14.87
CA ALA A 86 -15.48 18.52 -14.75
C ALA A 86 -14.91 18.75 -13.34
N GLY A 87 -13.70 19.36 -13.26
CA GLY A 87 -13.05 19.69 -12.00
C GLY A 87 -11.53 19.74 -12.12
N ALA A 88 -10.83 19.68 -10.99
CA ALA A 88 -9.37 19.75 -10.90
C ALA A 88 -8.64 18.44 -11.29
N GLY A 89 -9.36 17.40 -11.67
CA GLY A 89 -8.85 16.12 -12.13
C GLY A 89 -9.76 15.49 -13.19
N LEU A 90 -9.21 14.58 -13.99
CA LEU A 90 -9.93 13.90 -15.07
C LEU A 90 -11.10 13.07 -14.55
N LEU A 91 -10.92 12.36 -13.44
CA LEU A 91 -11.88 11.40 -12.88
C LEU A 91 -12.52 11.99 -11.61
N ALA A 92 -13.84 11.88 -11.50
CA ALA A 92 -14.59 12.34 -10.32
C ALA A 92 -14.35 11.43 -9.08
N GLY A 93 -14.01 10.17 -9.31
CA GLY A 93 -13.74 9.17 -8.27
C GLY A 93 -14.99 8.65 -7.55
N LYS A 94 -16.19 8.91 -8.07
CA LYS A 94 -17.45 8.40 -7.51
C LYS A 94 -17.60 6.89 -7.71
N LYS A 95 -17.21 6.39 -8.86
CA LYS A 95 -17.21 4.95 -9.13
C LYS A 95 -16.25 4.22 -8.22
N PHE A 96 -15.05 4.76 -8.00
CA PHE A 96 -14.08 4.20 -7.07
C PHE A 96 -14.63 4.19 -5.62
N ASP A 97 -15.27 5.28 -5.18
CA ASP A 97 -15.98 5.33 -3.88
C ASP A 97 -17.03 4.22 -3.77
N SER A 98 -17.84 4.03 -4.82
CA SER A 98 -18.89 3.01 -4.84
C SER A 98 -18.30 1.59 -4.75
N VAL A 99 -17.19 1.31 -5.43
CA VAL A 99 -16.48 0.04 -5.31
C VAL A 99 -16.01 -0.19 -3.88
N LEU A 100 -15.34 0.79 -3.28
CA LEU A 100 -14.84 0.68 -1.91
C LEU A 100 -15.98 0.39 -0.92
N ARG A 101 -17.07 1.15 -0.98
CA ARG A 101 -18.23 0.96 -0.08
C ARG A 101 -18.91 -0.39 -0.24
N ARG A 102 -18.91 -0.96 -1.44
CA ARG A 102 -19.49 -2.28 -1.71
C ARG A 102 -18.67 -3.43 -1.10
N ILE A 103 -17.33 -3.27 -1.02
CA ILE A 103 -16.43 -4.34 -0.59
C ILE A 103 -15.98 -4.22 0.87
N LEU A 104 -16.09 -3.04 1.48
CA LEU A 104 -15.69 -2.81 2.86
C LEU A 104 -16.64 -3.54 3.83
N PRO A 105 -16.10 -4.41 4.72
CA PRO A 105 -16.90 -5.06 5.75
C PRO A 105 -17.43 -4.11 6.82
N VAL A 106 -16.68 -3.03 7.10
CA VAL A 106 -17.02 -1.97 8.05
C VAL A 106 -16.74 -0.60 7.43
N THR A 107 -17.40 0.45 7.91
CA THR A 107 -17.31 1.79 7.31
C THR A 107 -16.35 2.71 8.06
N GLU A 108 -16.25 2.59 9.37
CA GLU A 108 -15.46 3.46 10.23
C GLU A 108 -14.12 2.82 10.63
N MET A 109 -13.05 3.62 10.69
CA MET A 109 -11.73 3.13 11.13
C MET A 109 -11.74 2.59 12.56
N SER A 110 -12.67 3.06 13.41
CA SER A 110 -12.85 2.57 14.79
C SER A 110 -13.37 1.14 14.86
N GLU A 111 -13.99 0.64 13.80
CA GLU A 111 -14.55 -0.71 13.68
C GLU A 111 -13.55 -1.71 13.07
N ALA A 112 -12.38 -1.21 12.63
CA ALA A 112 -11.38 -2.05 12.00
C ALA A 112 -10.77 -3.07 12.98
N ARG A 113 -10.44 -4.26 12.47
CA ARG A 113 -9.85 -5.34 13.29
C ARG A 113 -8.45 -5.01 13.83
N VAL A 114 -7.72 -4.11 13.17
CA VAL A 114 -6.44 -3.57 13.64
C VAL A 114 -6.37 -2.07 13.36
N PRO A 115 -5.64 -1.29 14.19
CA PRO A 115 -5.43 0.13 13.93
C PRO A 115 -4.84 0.38 12.55
N MET A 116 -5.34 1.41 11.86
CA MET A 116 -4.83 1.85 10.57
C MET A 116 -4.46 3.32 10.57
N ALA A 117 -3.46 3.66 9.76
CA ALA A 117 -3.01 5.02 9.52
C ALA A 117 -2.91 5.24 8.01
N ILE A 118 -3.65 6.20 7.48
CA ILE A 118 -3.71 6.48 6.04
C ILE A 118 -3.13 7.86 5.78
N SER A 119 -2.02 7.90 5.03
CA SER A 119 -1.36 9.14 4.64
C SER A 119 -2.09 9.80 3.47
N VAL A 120 -2.36 11.10 3.61
CA VAL A 120 -2.96 11.95 2.58
C VAL A 120 -2.17 13.26 2.49
N PHE A 121 -2.25 13.95 1.35
CA PHE A 121 -1.67 15.28 1.19
C PHE A 121 -2.74 16.36 1.42
N ASP A 122 -2.60 17.13 2.51
CA ASP A 122 -3.47 18.31 2.78
C ASP A 122 -3.06 19.45 1.81
N ILE A 123 -3.94 19.77 0.88
CA ILE A 123 -3.70 20.76 -0.18
C ILE A 123 -3.51 22.16 0.42
N LEU A 124 -4.29 22.51 1.44
CA LEU A 124 -4.24 23.85 2.05
C LEU A 124 -2.98 24.05 2.90
N LYS A 125 -2.59 23.02 3.65
CA LYS A 125 -1.39 23.06 4.49
C LYS A 125 -0.12 22.70 3.72
N ARG A 126 -0.23 22.11 2.52
CA ARG A 126 0.88 21.62 1.67
C ARG A 126 1.81 20.64 2.39
N GLN A 127 1.24 19.78 3.22
CA GLN A 127 1.96 18.79 4.03
C GLN A 127 1.20 17.46 4.09
N THR A 128 1.89 16.40 4.54
CA THR A 128 1.24 15.14 4.90
C THR A 128 0.29 15.35 6.06
N SER A 129 -0.88 14.72 5.99
CA SER A 129 -1.78 14.47 7.10
C SER A 129 -2.02 12.98 7.21
N VAL A 130 -2.04 12.46 8.43
CA VAL A 130 -2.30 11.04 8.70
C VAL A 130 -3.69 10.89 9.28
N LEU A 131 -4.55 10.19 8.55
CA LEU A 131 -5.92 9.89 8.98
C LEU A 131 -5.91 8.59 9.80
N ARG A 132 -6.46 8.64 11.02
CA ARG A 132 -6.56 7.51 11.98
C ARG A 132 -7.99 7.27 12.46
N SER A 133 -8.93 8.05 11.99
CA SER A 133 -10.35 7.97 12.36
C SER A 133 -11.22 8.49 11.22
N GLY A 134 -12.48 8.05 11.20
CA GLY A 134 -13.48 8.42 10.21
C GLY A 134 -13.69 7.34 9.16
N ASP A 135 -14.39 7.71 8.10
CA ASP A 135 -14.83 6.82 7.02
C ASP A 135 -13.64 6.26 6.22
N ILE A 136 -13.53 4.94 6.15
CA ILE A 136 -12.42 4.22 5.52
C ILE A 136 -12.41 4.47 4.00
N ALA A 137 -13.58 4.37 3.34
CA ALA A 137 -13.66 4.56 1.89
C ALA A 137 -13.19 5.96 1.49
N LEU A 138 -13.62 6.96 2.25
CA LEU A 138 -13.25 8.35 2.02
C LEU A 138 -11.76 8.60 2.24
N ALA A 139 -11.16 8.01 3.28
CA ALA A 139 -9.74 8.12 3.59
C ALA A 139 -8.87 7.42 2.52
N VAL A 140 -9.23 6.19 2.13
CA VAL A 140 -8.53 5.43 1.07
C VAL A 140 -8.62 6.20 -0.26
N ARG A 141 -9.81 6.68 -0.61
CA ARG A 141 -10.03 7.46 -1.83
C ARG A 141 -9.19 8.74 -1.83
N ALA A 142 -9.11 9.45 -0.70
CA ALA A 142 -8.26 10.64 -0.56
C ALA A 142 -6.78 10.31 -0.75
N SER A 143 -6.32 9.20 -0.16
CA SER A 143 -4.94 8.72 -0.29
C SER A 143 -4.58 8.28 -1.71
N CYS A 144 -5.56 7.86 -2.50
CA CYS A 144 -5.40 7.44 -3.91
C CYS A 144 -5.73 8.55 -4.92
N ALA A 145 -6.05 9.76 -4.49
CA ALA A 145 -6.43 10.87 -5.37
C ALA A 145 -5.20 11.52 -6.01
N VAL A 146 -4.61 10.84 -7.00
CA VAL A 146 -3.45 11.33 -7.77
C VAL A 146 -3.82 12.62 -8.48
N PRO A 147 -3.07 13.74 -8.28
CA PRO A 147 -3.32 15.00 -8.97
C PRO A 147 -3.40 14.86 -10.49
N ALA A 148 -4.22 15.66 -11.12
CA ALA A 148 -4.59 15.62 -12.54
C ALA A 148 -5.39 14.36 -12.95
N MET A 149 -5.20 13.21 -12.31
CA MET A 149 -5.98 12.00 -12.60
C MET A 149 -7.31 12.02 -11.85
N PHE A 150 -7.31 12.25 -10.54
CA PHE A 150 -8.51 12.34 -9.73
C PHE A 150 -8.74 13.74 -9.19
N GLN A 151 -10.02 14.07 -8.99
CA GLN A 151 -10.39 15.27 -8.26
C GLN A 151 -9.97 15.16 -6.80
N PRO A 152 -9.67 16.28 -6.11
CA PRO A 152 -9.38 16.26 -4.69
C PRO A 152 -10.57 15.75 -3.90
N VAL A 153 -10.30 15.01 -2.85
CA VAL A 153 -11.33 14.47 -1.95
C VAL A 153 -11.51 15.40 -0.76
N TRP A 154 -12.75 15.79 -0.52
CA TRP A 154 -13.09 16.69 0.58
C TRP A 154 -13.47 15.90 1.83
N ILE A 155 -12.72 16.11 2.94
CA ILE A 155 -13.01 15.55 4.26
C ILE A 155 -13.14 16.70 5.25
N LYS A 156 -14.29 16.86 5.91
CA LYS A 156 -14.55 17.93 6.89
C LYS A 156 -14.13 19.32 6.37
N ARG A 157 -14.56 19.66 5.12
CA ARG A 157 -14.27 20.93 4.42
C ARG A 157 -12.78 21.16 4.07
N ARG A 158 -11.95 20.13 4.09
CA ARG A 158 -10.54 20.18 3.67
C ARG A 158 -10.32 19.32 2.42
N PRO A 159 -9.67 19.84 1.39
CA PRO A 159 -9.33 19.07 0.20
C PRO A 159 -8.02 18.31 0.38
N TYR A 160 -8.03 17.04 -0.04
CA TYR A 160 -6.87 16.16 0.02
C TYR A 160 -6.56 15.54 -1.32
N TRP A 161 -5.28 15.32 -1.56
CA TRP A 161 -4.74 14.53 -2.65
C TRP A 161 -3.93 13.34 -2.13
N ASP A 162 -3.39 12.56 -3.08
CA ASP A 162 -2.61 11.35 -2.87
C ASP A 162 -1.49 11.53 -1.83
N GLY A 163 -1.44 10.62 -0.88
CA GLY A 163 -0.45 10.65 0.20
C GLY A 163 1.00 10.54 -0.30
N GLY A 164 1.21 9.84 -1.41
CA GLY A 164 2.53 9.66 -2.01
C GLY A 164 3.18 10.92 -2.57
N ILE A 165 2.50 12.07 -2.53
CA ILE A 165 3.08 13.38 -2.86
C ILE A 165 4.22 13.71 -1.89
N LYS A 166 4.03 13.49 -0.59
CA LYS A 166 5.00 13.82 0.47
C LYS A 166 5.43 12.57 1.26
N ASP A 167 4.52 11.70 1.64
CA ASP A 167 4.80 10.45 2.34
C ASP A 167 4.61 9.25 1.40
N ARG A 168 5.55 9.09 0.46
CA ARG A 168 5.54 7.94 -0.43
C ARG A 168 5.67 6.61 0.31
N PRO A 169 6.52 6.47 1.34
CA PRO A 169 6.61 5.24 2.12
C PRO A 169 5.33 4.89 2.90
N GLY A 170 4.51 5.87 3.26
CA GLY A 170 3.38 5.67 4.16
C GLY A 170 3.84 5.44 5.61
N LEU A 171 4.98 6.00 5.98
CA LEU A 171 5.60 5.83 7.29
C LEU A 171 5.32 6.96 8.28
N ASP A 172 4.78 8.09 7.83
CA ASP A 172 4.38 9.19 8.74
C ASP A 172 3.30 8.74 9.74
N GLY A 173 2.58 7.67 9.39
CA GLY A 173 1.61 7.01 10.26
C GLY A 173 2.19 6.04 11.30
N VAL A 174 3.49 5.79 11.29
CA VAL A 174 4.14 4.83 12.19
C VAL A 174 4.92 5.59 13.27
N PRO A 175 4.63 5.36 14.57
CA PRO A 175 5.41 5.94 15.65
C PRO A 175 6.89 5.58 15.57
N ASP A 176 7.76 6.49 16.02
CA ASP A 176 9.19 6.23 16.05
C ASP A 176 9.52 5.10 17.03
N GLY A 177 10.36 4.17 16.56
CA GLY A 177 10.78 3.02 17.34
C GLY A 177 9.85 1.82 17.27
N ASP A 178 8.67 1.93 16.67
CA ASP A 178 7.80 0.79 16.41
C ASP A 178 8.47 -0.22 15.49
N ARG A 179 8.21 -1.50 15.77
CA ARG A 179 8.67 -2.61 14.95
C ARG A 179 7.77 -2.76 13.73
N VAL A 180 8.33 -2.58 12.52
CA VAL A 180 7.57 -2.49 11.28
C VAL A 180 8.21 -3.30 10.16
N LEU A 181 7.39 -4.11 9.48
CA LEU A 181 7.69 -4.61 8.15
C LEU A 181 7.22 -3.57 7.13
N PHE A 182 8.11 -3.16 6.24
CA PHE A 182 7.79 -2.18 5.20
C PHE A 182 7.91 -2.82 3.81
N HIS A 183 6.82 -2.84 3.05
CA HIS A 183 6.86 -3.26 1.65
C HIS A 183 7.08 -2.06 0.74
N HIS A 184 8.29 -1.95 0.22
CA HIS A 184 8.73 -0.87 -0.66
C HIS A 184 8.53 -1.23 -2.13
N ILE A 185 7.79 -0.40 -2.85
CA ILE A 185 7.70 -0.49 -4.31
C ILE A 185 8.88 0.30 -4.94
N ALA A 186 9.86 -0.43 -5.45
CA ALA A 186 11.05 0.17 -6.07
C ALA A 186 10.74 0.85 -7.41
N SER A 187 9.69 0.40 -8.13
CA SER A 187 9.31 0.98 -9.43
C SER A 187 8.82 2.43 -9.29
N ARG A 188 9.27 3.29 -10.20
CA ARG A 188 8.85 4.69 -10.25
C ARG A 188 7.47 4.86 -10.92
N SER A 189 6.69 5.81 -10.44
CA SER A 189 5.50 6.29 -11.16
C SER A 189 5.91 7.01 -12.46
N PRO A 190 5.04 7.04 -13.50
CA PRO A 190 5.37 7.65 -14.79
C PRO A 190 5.84 9.10 -14.71
N TRP A 191 5.35 9.87 -13.74
CA TRP A 191 5.68 11.29 -13.53
C TRP A 191 6.87 11.52 -12.59
N ARG A 192 7.51 10.47 -12.06
CA ARG A 192 8.60 10.60 -11.11
C ARG A 192 9.95 10.31 -11.77
N ARG A 193 10.94 11.15 -11.48
CA ARG A 193 12.32 10.96 -11.96
C ARG A 193 12.95 9.73 -11.30
N ALA A 194 13.88 9.08 -12.02
CA ALA A 194 14.55 7.87 -11.52
C ALA A 194 15.46 8.14 -10.31
N ASP A 195 16.02 9.34 -10.23
CA ASP A 195 16.92 9.81 -9.16
C ASP A 195 16.16 10.46 -7.97
N SER A 196 14.84 10.33 -7.93
CA SER A 196 14.03 10.94 -6.86
C SER A 196 14.35 10.33 -5.49
N ALA A 197 14.68 11.17 -4.51
CA ALA A 197 14.89 10.75 -3.12
C ALA A 197 13.69 9.99 -2.52
N ALA A 198 12.48 10.22 -3.05
CA ALA A 198 11.29 9.49 -2.64
C ALA A 198 11.31 8.00 -3.03
N LEU A 199 12.25 7.55 -3.88
CA LEU A 199 12.47 6.14 -4.22
C LEU A 199 13.51 5.48 -3.32
N ALA A 200 14.23 6.26 -2.50
CA ALA A 200 15.19 5.70 -1.57
C ALA A 200 14.48 4.82 -0.52
N ILE A 201 15.15 3.74 -0.13
CA ILE A 201 14.68 2.87 0.95
C ILE A 201 14.86 3.62 2.27
N PRO A 202 13.77 3.88 3.04
CA PRO A 202 13.87 4.54 4.32
C PRO A 202 14.68 3.69 5.31
N ARG A 203 15.52 4.34 6.11
CA ARG A 203 16.22 3.68 7.21
C ARG A 203 15.70 4.21 8.52
N ARG A 204 15.12 3.33 9.33
CA ARG A 204 14.62 3.63 10.68
C ARG A 204 14.98 2.49 11.62
N ARG A 205 15.09 2.79 12.89
CA ARG A 205 15.23 1.76 13.93
C ARG A 205 14.01 0.85 13.93
N ASN A 206 14.22 -0.46 14.09
CA ASN A 206 13.17 -1.48 14.10
C ASN A 206 12.34 -1.58 12.79
N LEU A 207 12.86 -1.08 11.67
CA LEU A 207 12.25 -1.22 10.36
C LEU A 207 12.98 -2.31 9.57
N VAL A 208 12.23 -3.29 9.08
CA VAL A 208 12.70 -4.22 8.04
C VAL A 208 11.94 -3.94 6.77
N THR A 209 12.67 -3.69 5.69
CA THR A 209 12.12 -3.39 4.36
C THR A 209 12.19 -4.62 3.48
N VAL A 210 11.08 -5.00 2.88
CA VAL A 210 11.04 -5.96 1.77
C VAL A 210 10.95 -5.19 0.47
N VAL A 211 11.87 -5.46 -0.44
CA VAL A 211 11.93 -4.95 -1.81
C VAL A 211 11.77 -6.11 -2.76
N ILE A 212 10.74 -6.07 -3.60
CA ILE A 212 10.54 -7.04 -4.65
C ILE A 212 10.82 -6.33 -5.99
N ASP A 213 11.94 -6.72 -6.60
CA ASP A 213 12.35 -6.15 -7.88
C ASP A 213 11.68 -6.84 -9.06
N GLU A 214 11.73 -6.20 -10.22
CA GLU A 214 11.29 -6.75 -11.51
C GLU A 214 9.81 -7.15 -11.58
N LEU A 215 8.98 -6.56 -10.71
CA LEU A 215 7.54 -6.78 -10.75
C LEU A 215 6.93 -6.27 -12.06
N PRO A 216 6.01 -7.03 -12.69
CA PRO A 216 5.25 -6.58 -13.84
C PRO A 216 4.55 -5.25 -13.55
N ARG A 217 4.61 -4.32 -14.51
CA ARG A 217 3.94 -3.02 -14.37
C ARG A 217 2.50 -3.09 -14.85
N SER A 218 1.58 -2.84 -13.97
CA SER A 218 0.16 -2.67 -14.28
C SER A 218 -0.23 -1.19 -14.41
N GLY A 219 -1.42 -0.94 -14.92
CA GLY A 219 -1.94 0.41 -15.12
C GLY A 219 -3.40 0.38 -15.57
N PRO A 220 -4.06 1.54 -15.72
CA PRO A 220 -5.49 1.61 -16.05
C PRO A 220 -5.85 0.99 -17.41
N PHE A 221 -4.86 0.84 -18.31
CA PHE A 221 -4.99 0.22 -19.64
C PHE A 221 -4.30 -1.14 -19.74
N ARG A 222 -3.77 -1.66 -18.62
CA ARG A 222 -3.03 -2.93 -18.52
C ARG A 222 -3.34 -3.59 -17.18
N LEU A 223 -4.63 -3.77 -16.88
CA LEU A 223 -5.08 -4.43 -15.66
C LEU A 223 -4.77 -5.94 -15.66
N ASP A 224 -4.72 -6.55 -16.83
CA ASP A 224 -4.29 -7.93 -17.07
C ASP A 224 -2.88 -8.20 -16.49
N ALA A 225 -1.95 -7.27 -16.64
CA ALA A 225 -0.64 -7.37 -16.01
C ALA A 225 -0.68 -7.40 -14.47
N GLY A 226 -1.79 -6.96 -13.87
CA GLY A 226 -2.00 -7.00 -12.42
C GLY A 226 -2.03 -8.42 -11.87
N GLN A 227 -2.60 -9.39 -12.60
CA GLN A 227 -2.60 -10.79 -12.21
C GLN A 227 -1.18 -11.34 -12.08
N HIS A 228 -0.32 -11.04 -13.06
CA HIS A 228 1.08 -11.45 -13.03
C HIS A 228 1.85 -10.76 -11.90
N ALA A 229 1.60 -9.47 -11.67
CA ALA A 229 2.23 -8.72 -10.57
C ALA A 229 1.85 -9.28 -9.20
N LEU A 230 0.58 -9.67 -9.01
CA LEU A 230 0.09 -10.29 -7.78
C LEU A 230 0.74 -11.65 -7.55
N ALA A 231 0.75 -12.53 -8.57
CA ALA A 231 1.33 -13.86 -8.49
C ALA A 231 2.85 -13.79 -8.21
N ALA A 232 3.57 -12.95 -8.96
CA ALA A 232 5.00 -12.74 -8.77
C ALA A 232 5.34 -12.20 -7.37
N ALA A 233 4.59 -11.22 -6.87
CA ALA A 233 4.80 -10.70 -5.52
C ALA A 233 4.49 -11.72 -4.44
N ARG A 234 3.51 -12.60 -4.65
CA ARG A 234 3.19 -13.71 -3.73
C ARG A 234 4.34 -14.72 -3.65
N GLN A 235 4.87 -15.14 -4.78
CA GLN A 235 6.00 -16.08 -4.85
C GLN A 235 7.26 -15.47 -4.26
N ALA A 236 7.59 -14.23 -4.65
CA ALA A 236 8.75 -13.52 -4.15
C ALA A 236 8.69 -13.29 -2.63
N MET A 237 7.53 -12.96 -2.07
CA MET A 237 7.38 -12.82 -0.62
C MET A 237 7.54 -14.17 0.10
N ALA A 238 7.03 -15.27 -0.47
CA ALA A 238 7.23 -16.59 0.11
C ALA A 238 8.73 -16.94 0.21
N ALA A 239 9.49 -16.68 -0.85
CA ALA A 239 10.95 -16.85 -0.85
C ALA A 239 11.65 -15.87 0.12
N ALA A 240 11.22 -14.62 0.17
CA ALA A 240 11.81 -13.60 1.04
C ALA A 240 11.74 -13.96 2.52
N LEU A 241 10.76 -14.75 2.95
CA LEU A 241 10.64 -15.18 4.36
C LEU A 241 11.88 -15.93 4.85
N ASP A 242 12.54 -16.67 3.98
CA ASP A 242 13.69 -17.51 4.33
C ASP A 242 15.04 -16.86 3.98
N LEU A 243 15.01 -15.61 3.43
CA LEU A 243 16.20 -14.81 3.17
C LEU A 243 16.69 -14.07 4.42
N PRO A 244 18.00 -13.82 4.51
CA PRO A 244 18.59 -13.05 5.60
C PRO A 244 18.17 -11.57 5.54
N VAL A 245 17.97 -10.96 6.71
CA VAL A 245 17.82 -9.51 6.84
C VAL A 245 19.21 -8.88 6.87
N VAL A 246 19.57 -8.16 5.82
CA VAL A 246 20.87 -7.49 5.70
C VAL A 246 20.66 -5.97 5.77
N ASP A 247 21.28 -5.31 6.74
CA ASP A 247 21.13 -3.85 6.96
C ASP A 247 19.66 -3.37 7.02
N GLY A 248 18.77 -4.22 7.56
CA GLY A 248 17.35 -3.91 7.65
C GLY A 248 16.59 -4.08 6.32
N VAL A 249 17.17 -4.73 5.32
CA VAL A 249 16.55 -4.94 4.00
C VAL A 249 16.55 -6.44 3.64
N VAL A 250 15.46 -6.88 3.06
CA VAL A 250 15.35 -8.16 2.35
C VAL A 250 15.00 -7.84 0.91
N GLN A 251 15.88 -8.17 -0.01
CA GLN A 251 15.71 -7.91 -1.44
C GLN A 251 15.56 -9.23 -2.19
N VAL A 252 14.56 -9.32 -3.05
CA VAL A 252 14.23 -10.51 -3.83
C VAL A 252 13.78 -10.10 -5.23
N SER A 253 14.22 -10.83 -6.27
CA SER A 253 13.72 -10.63 -7.63
C SER A 253 12.49 -11.49 -7.89
N ALA A 254 11.46 -10.90 -8.51
CA ALA A 254 10.27 -11.62 -8.94
C ALA A 254 10.57 -12.67 -10.01
N THR A 255 11.65 -12.51 -10.79
CA THR A 255 12.06 -13.42 -11.88
C THR A 255 12.93 -14.59 -11.39
N SER A 256 13.58 -14.48 -10.23
CA SER A 256 14.43 -15.56 -9.69
C SER A 256 13.65 -16.67 -9.00
N VAL A 257 12.34 -16.56 -8.92
CA VAL A 257 11.45 -17.51 -8.19
C VAL A 257 10.48 -18.24 -9.13
N ALA A 258 10.58 -17.96 -10.43
CA ALA A 258 9.75 -18.58 -11.49
C ALA A 258 10.31 -19.94 -11.95
#